data_f75c61e4d52a19b32f04e72ed8d1e3f9
#
_entry.id   f75c61e4d52a19b32f04e72ed8d1e3f9
#
_cell.length_a   1.000
_cell.length_b   1.000
_cell.length_c   1.000
_cell.angle_alpha   90.00
_cell.angle_beta   90.00
_cell.angle_gamma   90.00
#
_symmetry.space_group_name_H-M   'P 1'
#
loop_
_entity.id
_entity.type
_entity.pdbx_description
1 polymer ?
#
loop_
_entity_poly.entity_id
_entity_poly.type
_entity_poly.pdbx_seq_one_letter_code
_entity_poly.pdbx_strand_id
1 'polypeptide(L)'
;GRPVGNDMDGSSDKPTLSRAERHPEKAHRPDNPIPRKPEWIRVRAPNSPEYAETKRLMREHGLSTVCEEAACPNIGECWKHKHATFMIMGEVCTRACAFCNVATGKPGALNPHEPANIAEAVGKLGLGHVVVTSVDRDDLEDGGAGHFSAVIAALHRSAPSTTVEILTPDFMRKPGAIETVVAARPDVFNHNLETVPRLYPTIRPGARYFTSLRLLSRVKEIDPTMFTKSGLMVGLGETREEILQVMEDRKSVV
;
A
#
# COMPACT_ATOMS: atom_id res chain seq x y z
N GLY A 1 54.56 -13.46 -3.97
CA GLY A 1 53.14 -13.78 -4.02
C GLY A 1 52.37 -12.84 -3.08
N ARG A 2 51.62 -11.90 -3.65
CA ARG A 2 50.62 -11.10 -2.90
C ARG A 2 49.27 -11.80 -3.05
N PRO A 3 48.44 -11.93 -1.99
CA PRO A 3 47.05 -12.38 -2.15
C PRO A 3 46.20 -11.26 -2.73
N VAL A 4 45.42 -11.60 -3.73
CA VAL A 4 44.41 -10.74 -4.35
C VAL A 4 43.21 -10.69 -3.40
N GLY A 5 42.90 -9.52 -2.87
CA GLY A 5 41.69 -9.27 -2.10
C GLY A 5 40.47 -9.32 -2.99
N ASN A 6 39.49 -10.10 -2.57
CA ASN A 6 38.17 -10.22 -3.20
C ASN A 6 37.25 -9.18 -2.56
N ASP A 7 37.23 -7.95 -3.10
CA ASP A 7 36.26 -6.94 -2.76
C ASP A 7 35.00 -7.16 -3.62
N MET A 8 34.08 -7.99 -3.14
CA MET A 8 32.71 -8.02 -3.61
C MET A 8 31.81 -7.46 -2.50
N ASP A 9 31.89 -6.16 -2.26
CA ASP A 9 30.87 -5.44 -1.53
C ASP A 9 29.85 -4.88 -2.53
N GLY A 10 28.90 -5.72 -2.90
CA GLY A 10 27.76 -5.39 -3.72
C GLY A 10 26.65 -4.74 -2.90
N SER A 11 26.97 -3.67 -2.18
CA SER A 11 25.96 -2.77 -1.63
C SER A 11 25.30 -2.04 -2.79
N SER A 12 24.14 -2.56 -3.24
CA SER A 12 23.25 -1.82 -4.11
C SER A 12 22.56 -0.72 -3.30
N ASP A 13 23.32 0.32 -2.96
CA ASP A 13 22.75 1.58 -2.50
C ASP A 13 21.97 2.18 -3.68
N LYS A 14 20.65 1.86 -3.72
CA LYS A 14 19.73 2.59 -4.60
C LYS A 14 19.83 4.07 -4.21
N PRO A 15 20.15 4.98 -5.15
CA PRO A 15 20.22 6.39 -4.82
C PRO A 15 18.88 6.84 -4.24
N THR A 16 18.90 7.36 -3.03
CA THR A 16 17.72 7.95 -2.37
C THR A 16 17.39 9.24 -3.12
N LEU A 17 16.45 9.15 -4.07
CA LEU A 17 15.93 10.31 -4.77
C LEU A 17 15.30 11.29 -3.77
N SER A 18 15.57 12.58 -3.94
CA SER A 18 14.89 13.64 -3.19
C SER A 18 13.38 13.62 -3.46
N ARG A 19 12.58 14.25 -2.58
CA ARG A 19 11.13 14.34 -2.79
C ARG A 19 10.77 14.99 -4.12
N ALA A 20 11.52 15.99 -4.56
CA ALA A 20 11.32 16.68 -5.83
C ALA A 20 11.62 15.77 -7.02
N GLU A 21 12.64 14.92 -6.93
CA GLU A 21 12.97 13.96 -7.98
C GLU A 21 11.98 12.80 -8.06
N ARG A 22 11.40 12.38 -6.92
CA ARG A 22 10.34 11.35 -6.89
C ARG A 22 8.99 11.87 -7.34
N HIS A 23 8.74 13.16 -7.16
CA HIS A 23 7.45 13.83 -7.40
C HIS A 23 7.66 15.16 -8.13
N PRO A 24 8.16 15.15 -9.37
CA PRO A 24 8.39 16.38 -10.12
C PRO A 24 7.10 17.21 -10.27
N GLU A 25 5.94 16.56 -10.37
CA GLU A 25 4.62 17.21 -10.41
C GLU A 25 4.26 17.94 -9.11
N LYS A 26 4.94 17.65 -8.01
CA LYS A 26 4.75 18.27 -6.69
C LYS A 26 5.82 19.32 -6.36
N ALA A 27 6.85 19.47 -7.20
CA ALA A 27 7.99 20.36 -6.96
C ALA A 27 7.61 21.84 -6.89
N HIS A 28 6.52 22.25 -7.53
CA HIS A 28 6.06 23.63 -7.61
C HIS A 28 4.98 24.00 -6.58
N ARG A 29 4.78 23.19 -5.53
CA ARG A 29 3.87 23.58 -4.46
C ARG A 29 4.47 24.74 -3.68
N PRO A 30 3.70 25.80 -3.38
CA PRO A 30 4.17 26.87 -2.51
C PRO A 30 4.62 26.26 -1.18
N ASP A 31 5.74 26.78 -0.65
CA ASP A 31 6.25 26.43 0.68
C ASP A 31 5.26 26.89 1.75
N ASN A 32 4.23 26.09 1.96
CA ASN A 32 3.41 26.25 3.15
C ASN A 32 4.29 25.83 4.34
N PRO A 33 4.53 26.71 5.31
CA PRO A 33 5.28 26.33 6.50
C PRO A 33 4.55 25.17 7.17
N ILE A 34 5.19 24.01 7.21
CA ILE A 34 4.64 22.84 7.90
C ILE A 34 4.64 23.16 9.40
N PRO A 35 3.47 23.29 10.03
CA PRO A 35 3.41 23.60 11.47
C PRO A 35 4.17 22.51 12.23
N ARG A 36 4.91 22.94 13.27
CA ARG A 36 5.61 22.00 14.14
C ARG A 36 4.60 21.06 14.78
N LYS A 37 4.90 19.74 14.74
CA LYS A 37 4.04 18.75 15.37
C LYS A 37 3.88 19.06 16.87
N PRO A 38 2.68 18.88 17.45
CA PRO A 38 2.47 19.00 18.88
C PRO A 38 3.46 18.16 19.69
N GLU A 39 3.89 18.61 20.86
CA GLU A 39 4.91 17.93 21.68
C GLU A 39 4.51 16.53 22.16
N TRP A 40 3.20 16.26 22.23
CA TRP A 40 2.67 14.94 22.59
C TRP A 40 2.82 13.90 21.49
N ILE A 41 3.03 14.30 20.22
CA ILE A 41 3.31 13.38 19.12
C ILE A 41 4.78 12.94 19.20
N ARG A 42 5.01 11.79 19.81
CA ARG A 42 6.33 11.18 19.91
C ARG A 42 6.38 9.87 19.12
N VAL A 43 7.38 9.74 18.28
CA VAL A 43 7.67 8.53 17.53
C VAL A 43 8.84 7.82 18.21
N ARG A 44 8.70 6.54 18.50
CA ARG A 44 9.80 5.70 19.01
C ARG A 44 10.68 5.26 17.85
N ALA A 45 12.00 5.36 18.01
CA ALA A 45 12.92 4.82 17.02
C ALA A 45 12.72 3.30 16.90
N PRO A 46 12.67 2.74 15.68
CA PRO A 46 12.53 1.30 15.44
C PRO A 46 13.89 0.61 15.66
N ASN A 47 14.14 0.15 16.87
CA ASN A 47 15.42 -0.46 17.28
C ASN A 47 15.27 -1.86 17.87
N SER A 48 14.13 -2.53 17.68
CA SER A 48 13.93 -3.88 18.18
C SER A 48 14.63 -4.94 17.31
N PRO A 49 15.02 -6.10 17.86
CA PRO A 49 15.56 -7.23 17.10
C PRO A 49 14.61 -7.68 15.98
N GLU A 50 13.30 -7.73 16.27
CA GLU A 50 12.27 -8.13 15.31
C GLU A 50 12.20 -7.16 14.13
N TYR A 51 12.37 -5.86 14.36
CA TYR A 51 12.46 -4.87 13.32
C TYR A 51 13.68 -5.11 12.41
N ALA A 52 14.85 -5.34 13.01
CA ALA A 52 16.09 -5.60 12.26
C ALA A 52 15.99 -6.88 11.42
N GLU A 53 15.41 -7.95 11.97
CA GLU A 53 15.19 -9.21 11.26
C GLU A 53 14.22 -9.04 10.09
N THR A 54 13.08 -8.40 10.32
CA THR A 54 12.09 -8.12 9.29
C THR A 54 12.72 -7.32 8.14
N LYS A 55 13.47 -6.27 8.47
CA LYS A 55 14.16 -5.44 7.48
C LYS A 55 15.18 -6.24 6.65
N ARG A 56 15.93 -7.13 7.27
CA ARG A 56 16.89 -8.00 6.59
C ARG A 56 16.19 -8.93 5.60
N LEU A 57 15.13 -9.62 6.04
CA LEU A 57 14.36 -10.54 5.20
C LEU A 57 13.71 -9.84 4.01
N MET A 58 13.16 -8.61 4.21
CA MET A 58 12.61 -7.82 3.09
C MET A 58 13.65 -7.56 2.01
N ARG A 59 14.88 -7.19 2.41
CA ARG A 59 15.98 -6.93 1.46
C ARG A 59 16.44 -8.19 0.74
N GLU A 60 16.59 -9.31 1.46
CA GLU A 60 16.99 -10.60 0.89
C GLU A 60 16.00 -11.11 -0.18
N HIS A 61 14.72 -10.82 -0.03
CA HIS A 61 13.68 -11.19 -0.98
C HIS A 61 13.34 -10.11 -2.02
N GLY A 62 14.03 -8.96 -1.98
CA GLY A 62 13.77 -7.85 -2.90
C GLY A 62 12.34 -7.29 -2.79
N LEU A 63 11.76 -7.30 -1.59
CA LEU A 63 10.38 -6.86 -1.34
C LEU A 63 10.34 -5.42 -0.86
N SER A 64 9.35 -4.67 -1.35
CA SER A 64 9.03 -3.32 -0.92
C SER A 64 7.90 -3.33 0.10
N THR A 65 8.04 -2.51 1.16
CA THR A 65 6.98 -2.31 2.14
C THR A 65 6.50 -0.87 2.13
N VAL A 66 5.19 -0.66 2.21
CA VAL A 66 4.61 0.68 2.39
C VAL A 66 5.14 1.34 3.66
N CYS A 67 5.45 0.54 4.67
CA CYS A 67 5.98 1.03 5.94
C CYS A 67 7.31 1.77 5.78
N GLU A 68 8.19 1.30 4.88
CA GLU A 68 9.46 1.97 4.56
C GLU A 68 9.25 3.11 3.55
N GLU A 69 8.52 2.88 2.44
CA GLU A 69 8.27 3.88 1.41
C GLU A 69 7.52 5.12 1.93
N ALA A 70 6.55 4.93 2.80
CA ALA A 70 5.80 6.01 3.45
C ALA A 70 6.53 6.62 4.65
N ALA A 71 7.71 6.13 5.04
CA ALA A 71 8.40 6.50 6.28
C ALA A 71 7.45 6.46 7.49
N CYS A 72 6.72 5.34 7.63
CA CYS A 72 5.65 5.19 8.61
C CYS A 72 6.19 5.28 10.05
N PRO A 73 5.66 6.17 10.90
CA PRO A 73 6.14 6.31 12.27
C PRO A 73 5.86 5.08 13.15
N ASN A 74 4.94 4.22 12.75
CA ASN A 74 4.52 3.04 13.52
C ASN A 74 5.24 1.75 13.09
N ILE A 75 6.18 1.81 12.15
CA ILE A 75 6.84 0.63 11.58
C ILE A 75 7.43 -0.30 12.65
N GLY A 76 8.11 0.27 13.67
CA GLY A 76 8.73 -0.50 14.72
C GLY A 76 7.73 -1.27 15.59
N GLU A 77 6.57 -0.67 15.86
CA GLU A 77 5.50 -1.29 16.65
C GLU A 77 4.78 -2.37 15.83
N CYS A 78 4.40 -2.09 14.59
CA CYS A 78 3.72 -3.05 13.72
C CYS A 78 4.58 -4.31 13.50
N TRP A 79 5.85 -4.15 13.18
CA TRP A 79 6.74 -5.29 12.94
C TRP A 79 7.01 -6.09 14.21
N LYS A 80 7.08 -5.45 15.37
CA LYS A 80 7.13 -6.14 16.66
C LYS A 80 5.90 -7.02 16.92
N HIS A 81 4.72 -6.56 16.49
CA HIS A 81 3.45 -7.29 16.61
C HIS A 81 3.19 -8.28 15.48
N LYS A 82 4.20 -8.58 14.64
CA LYS A 82 4.06 -9.51 13.51
C LYS A 82 3.02 -9.07 12.49
N HIS A 83 2.91 -7.76 12.26
CA HIS A 83 2.08 -7.13 11.22
C HIS A 83 2.98 -6.42 10.21
N ALA A 84 2.77 -6.66 8.92
CA ALA A 84 3.48 -5.96 7.85
C ALA A 84 2.56 -5.61 6.69
N THR A 85 2.92 -4.54 5.95
CA THR A 85 2.21 -4.11 4.74
C THR A 85 3.17 -4.19 3.57
N PHE A 86 2.90 -5.08 2.63
CA PHE A 86 3.66 -5.24 1.40
C PHE A 86 3.05 -4.38 0.28
N MET A 87 3.92 -3.78 -0.52
CA MET A 87 3.54 -3.09 -1.74
C MET A 87 3.93 -3.95 -2.94
N ILE A 88 2.95 -4.32 -3.75
CA ILE A 88 3.12 -5.16 -4.94
C ILE A 88 3.08 -4.35 -6.23
N MET A 89 3.51 -4.99 -7.33
CA MET A 89 3.51 -4.44 -8.70
C MET A 89 4.51 -3.30 -8.92
N GLY A 90 5.56 -3.23 -8.08
CA GLY A 90 6.66 -2.29 -8.23
C GLY A 90 6.55 -1.02 -7.39
N GLU A 91 7.43 -0.06 -7.68
CA GLU A 91 7.65 1.18 -6.90
C GLU A 91 7.22 2.45 -7.66
N VAL A 92 6.61 2.29 -8.84
CA VAL A 92 6.16 3.41 -9.70
C VAL A 92 4.66 3.29 -9.93
N CYS A 93 3.93 4.37 -9.61
CA CYS A 93 2.48 4.45 -9.72
C CYS A 93 2.06 5.20 -10.99
N THR A 94 0.97 4.81 -11.63
CA THR A 94 0.39 5.55 -12.76
C THR A 94 -0.33 6.82 -12.34
N ARG A 95 -0.57 7.03 -11.03
CA ARG A 95 -1.31 8.19 -10.49
C ARG A 95 -0.49 9.03 -9.52
N ALA A 96 -0.80 10.33 -9.45
CA ALA A 96 -0.10 11.35 -8.68
C ALA A 96 -0.95 11.86 -7.49
N CYS A 97 -1.26 11.00 -6.52
CA CYS A 97 -2.00 11.42 -5.33
C CYS A 97 -1.17 12.36 -4.46
N ALA A 98 -1.78 13.47 -4.02
CA ALA A 98 -1.08 14.55 -3.33
C ALA A 98 -0.44 14.15 -1.99
N PHE A 99 -1.01 13.17 -1.32
CA PHE A 99 -0.55 12.65 -0.03
C PHE A 99 0.50 11.55 -0.16
N CYS A 100 0.59 10.91 -1.34
CA CYS A 100 1.40 9.72 -1.54
C CYS A 100 2.88 10.07 -1.77
N ASN A 101 3.77 9.25 -1.24
CA ASN A 101 5.22 9.39 -1.40
C ASN A 101 5.81 8.46 -2.48
N VAL A 102 4.98 7.62 -3.10
CA VAL A 102 5.38 6.72 -4.19
C VAL A 102 5.67 7.53 -5.46
N ALA A 103 6.70 7.13 -6.20
CA ALA A 103 7.06 7.78 -7.46
C ALA A 103 5.95 7.63 -8.51
N THR A 104 5.69 8.68 -9.27
CA THR A 104 4.71 8.68 -10.36
C THR A 104 5.42 8.54 -11.70
N GLY A 105 4.90 7.69 -12.58
CA GLY A 105 5.50 7.47 -13.89
C GLY A 105 4.93 6.27 -14.63
N LYS A 106 5.71 5.74 -15.56
CA LYS A 106 5.38 4.50 -16.28
C LYS A 106 6.00 3.30 -15.54
N PRO A 107 5.17 2.43 -14.96
CA PRO A 107 5.68 1.24 -14.28
C PRO A 107 6.36 0.25 -15.23
N GLY A 108 7.26 -0.57 -14.69
CA GLY A 108 7.86 -1.69 -15.41
C GLY A 108 6.93 -2.91 -15.52
N ALA A 109 7.45 -3.98 -16.11
CA ALA A 109 6.76 -5.27 -16.17
C ALA A 109 6.53 -5.84 -14.75
N LEU A 110 5.46 -6.60 -14.59
CA LEU A 110 5.19 -7.34 -13.35
C LEU A 110 6.28 -8.40 -13.12
N ASN A 111 6.70 -8.54 -11.86
CA ASN A 111 7.58 -9.64 -11.47
C ASN A 111 6.73 -10.91 -11.23
N PRO A 112 6.87 -11.96 -12.04
CA PRO A 112 6.09 -13.18 -11.89
C PRO A 112 6.41 -13.97 -10.61
N HIS A 113 7.57 -13.70 -9.98
CA HIS A 113 8.00 -14.34 -8.75
C HIS A 113 7.53 -13.60 -7.48
N GLU A 114 7.03 -12.37 -7.60
CA GLU A 114 6.60 -11.56 -6.46
C GLU A 114 5.59 -12.27 -5.55
N PRO A 115 4.55 -12.97 -6.06
CA PRO A 115 3.61 -13.71 -5.21
C PRO A 115 4.29 -14.78 -4.33
N ALA A 116 5.23 -15.52 -4.90
CA ALA A 116 5.97 -16.56 -4.17
C ALA A 116 6.93 -15.94 -3.14
N ASN A 117 7.64 -14.88 -3.50
CA ASN A 117 8.58 -14.19 -2.63
C ASN A 117 7.88 -13.59 -1.40
N ILE A 118 6.69 -12.97 -1.59
CA ILE A 118 5.89 -12.44 -0.49
C ILE A 118 5.42 -13.57 0.43
N ALA A 119 4.88 -14.64 -0.13
CA ALA A 119 4.40 -15.77 0.67
C ALA A 119 5.52 -16.44 1.47
N GLU A 120 6.72 -16.57 0.90
CA GLU A 120 7.90 -17.06 1.60
C GLU A 120 8.33 -16.12 2.74
N ALA A 121 8.37 -14.81 2.49
CA ALA A 121 8.72 -13.82 3.52
C ALA A 121 7.71 -13.81 4.67
N VAL A 122 6.41 -13.84 4.37
CA VAL A 122 5.34 -13.91 5.37
C VAL A 122 5.48 -15.16 6.24
N GLY A 123 5.74 -16.32 5.63
CA GLY A 123 5.95 -17.58 6.31
C GLY A 123 7.20 -17.55 7.23
N LYS A 124 8.34 -17.06 6.71
CA LYS A 124 9.60 -16.93 7.49
C LYS A 124 9.46 -15.96 8.67
N LEU A 125 8.75 -14.86 8.50
CA LEU A 125 8.50 -13.88 9.56
C LEU A 125 7.45 -14.36 10.58
N GLY A 126 6.66 -15.38 10.24
CA GLY A 126 5.57 -15.87 11.05
C GLY A 126 4.55 -14.77 11.33
N LEU A 127 4.17 -14.01 10.30
CA LEU A 127 3.21 -12.93 10.45
C LEU A 127 1.82 -13.47 10.78
N GLY A 128 1.16 -12.89 11.79
CA GLY A 128 -0.24 -13.20 12.11
C GLY A 128 -1.24 -12.48 11.23
N HIS A 129 -0.82 -11.32 10.68
CA HIS A 129 -1.63 -10.50 9.79
C HIS A 129 -0.75 -9.81 8.75
N VAL A 130 -1.16 -9.87 7.50
CA VAL A 130 -0.49 -9.20 6.39
C VAL A 130 -1.47 -8.32 5.63
N VAL A 131 -1.04 -7.09 5.33
CA VAL A 131 -1.74 -6.21 4.40
C VAL A 131 -0.98 -6.22 3.08
N VAL A 132 -1.68 -6.48 1.99
CA VAL A 132 -1.15 -6.41 0.63
C VAL A 132 -1.79 -5.22 -0.07
N THR A 133 -0.99 -4.26 -0.46
CA THR A 133 -1.43 -3.11 -1.24
C THR A 133 -0.59 -2.99 -2.51
N SER A 134 -0.94 -2.06 -3.39
CA SER A 134 -0.23 -1.88 -4.65
C SER A 134 -0.08 -0.41 -5.03
N VAL A 135 0.81 -0.15 -5.97
CA VAL A 135 0.72 1.04 -6.82
C VAL A 135 -0.50 0.92 -7.75
N ASP A 136 -1.04 2.05 -8.24
CA ASP A 136 -2.03 1.99 -9.33
C ASP A 136 -1.35 1.54 -10.62
N ARG A 137 -1.99 0.60 -11.32
CA ARG A 137 -1.54 -0.01 -12.57
C ARG A 137 -2.60 0.17 -13.65
N ASP A 138 -2.96 1.43 -13.92
CA ASP A 138 -3.94 1.76 -14.97
C ASP A 138 -3.50 1.32 -16.37
N ASP A 139 -2.20 1.06 -16.53
CA ASP A 139 -1.55 0.52 -17.72
C ASP A 139 -1.88 -0.96 -18.00
N LEU A 140 -2.25 -1.74 -16.98
CA LEU A 140 -2.61 -3.14 -17.13
C LEU A 140 -4.08 -3.29 -17.55
N GLU A 141 -4.38 -4.33 -18.33
CA GLU A 141 -5.72 -4.58 -18.83
C GLU A 141 -6.74 -4.81 -17.71
N ASP A 142 -6.33 -5.51 -16.65
CA ASP A 142 -7.14 -5.82 -15.46
C ASP A 142 -6.87 -4.90 -14.25
N GLY A 143 -6.03 -3.86 -14.43
CA GLY A 143 -5.63 -2.98 -13.34
C GLY A 143 -4.81 -3.66 -12.24
N GLY A 144 -4.28 -4.87 -12.48
CA GLY A 144 -3.50 -5.66 -11.54
C GLY A 144 -4.32 -6.63 -10.68
N ALA A 145 -5.60 -6.83 -10.97
CA ALA A 145 -6.47 -7.72 -10.20
C ALA A 145 -5.98 -9.18 -10.19
N GLY A 146 -5.50 -9.69 -11.32
CA GLY A 146 -4.91 -11.03 -11.43
C GLY A 146 -3.66 -11.19 -10.57
N HIS A 147 -2.85 -10.15 -10.45
CA HIS A 147 -1.67 -10.18 -9.60
C HIS A 147 -2.02 -10.21 -8.11
N PHE A 148 -3.03 -9.42 -7.67
CA PHE A 148 -3.59 -9.54 -6.33
C PHE A 148 -4.08 -10.96 -6.04
N SER A 149 -4.84 -11.53 -6.96
CA SER A 149 -5.35 -12.91 -6.83
C SER A 149 -4.21 -13.92 -6.68
N ALA A 150 -3.14 -13.79 -7.47
CA ALA A 150 -1.97 -14.66 -7.38
C ALA A 150 -1.26 -14.56 -6.02
N VAL A 151 -1.11 -13.34 -5.47
CA VAL A 151 -0.52 -13.11 -4.15
C VAL A 151 -1.37 -13.71 -3.04
N ILE A 152 -2.68 -13.48 -3.04
CA ILE A 152 -3.62 -14.05 -2.06
C ILE A 152 -3.54 -15.58 -2.09
N ALA A 153 -3.59 -16.19 -3.28
CA ALA A 153 -3.50 -17.62 -3.43
C ALA A 153 -2.14 -18.19 -2.94
N ALA A 154 -1.04 -17.49 -3.15
CA ALA A 154 0.26 -17.89 -2.65
C ALA A 154 0.33 -17.82 -1.11
N LEU A 155 -0.22 -16.76 -0.51
CA LEU A 155 -0.31 -16.60 0.95
C LEU A 155 -1.14 -17.71 1.60
N HIS A 156 -2.32 -18.01 1.06
CA HIS A 156 -3.18 -19.08 1.59
C HIS A 156 -2.51 -20.46 1.56
N ARG A 157 -1.68 -20.73 0.53
CA ARG A 157 -0.94 -22.01 0.43
C ARG A 157 0.23 -22.09 1.41
N SER A 158 1.00 -21.00 1.57
CA SER A 158 2.27 -21.02 2.28
C SER A 158 2.18 -20.54 3.73
N ALA A 159 1.16 -19.75 4.06
CA ALA A 159 0.94 -19.18 5.39
C ALA A 159 -0.55 -19.24 5.77
N PRO A 160 -1.17 -20.43 5.86
CA PRO A 160 -2.62 -20.59 6.02
C PRO A 160 -3.18 -20.04 7.34
N SER A 161 -2.35 -19.77 8.33
CA SER A 161 -2.74 -19.16 9.61
C SER A 161 -2.65 -17.63 9.61
N THR A 162 -2.14 -17.03 8.54
CA THR A 162 -1.98 -15.57 8.41
C THR A 162 -3.27 -14.98 7.84
N THR A 163 -3.84 -14.00 8.53
CA THR A 163 -4.96 -13.20 8.00
C THR A 163 -4.47 -12.30 6.88
N VAL A 164 -5.14 -12.34 5.74
CA VAL A 164 -4.80 -11.59 4.54
C VAL A 164 -5.77 -10.43 4.33
N GLU A 165 -5.32 -9.22 4.58
CA GLU A 165 -6.01 -8.00 4.19
C GLU A 165 -5.43 -7.48 2.87
N ILE A 166 -6.29 -7.05 1.96
CA ILE A 166 -5.86 -6.35 0.75
C ILE A 166 -6.31 -4.89 0.83
N LEU A 167 -5.47 -3.99 0.35
CA LEU A 167 -5.82 -2.58 0.13
C LEU A 167 -5.69 -2.30 -1.36
N THR A 168 -6.82 -2.29 -2.05
CA THR A 168 -6.86 -2.22 -3.50
C THR A 168 -6.96 -0.79 -4.04
N PRO A 169 -6.47 -0.52 -5.28
CA PRO A 169 -6.89 0.63 -6.07
C PRO A 169 -8.35 0.48 -6.52
N ASP A 170 -8.88 1.48 -7.25
CA ASP A 170 -10.22 1.39 -7.85
C ASP A 170 -10.25 0.61 -9.17
N PHE A 171 -9.12 -0.01 -9.55
CA PHE A 171 -8.90 -0.74 -10.80
C PHE A 171 -9.33 0.01 -12.06
N MET A 172 -9.48 1.33 -11.99
CA MET A 172 -9.97 2.17 -13.08
C MET A 172 -11.31 1.66 -13.68
N ARG A 173 -12.14 0.99 -12.89
CA ARG A 173 -13.42 0.39 -13.28
C ARG A 173 -13.29 -0.69 -14.37
N LYS A 174 -12.15 -1.37 -14.44
CA LYS A 174 -11.94 -2.43 -15.42
C LYS A 174 -12.86 -3.62 -15.14
N PRO A 175 -13.55 -4.15 -16.17
CA PRO A 175 -14.52 -5.21 -15.99
C PRO A 175 -13.89 -6.47 -15.38
N GLY A 176 -14.59 -7.09 -14.43
CA GLY A 176 -14.14 -8.34 -13.79
C GLY A 176 -13.03 -8.20 -12.76
N ALA A 177 -12.43 -7.01 -12.59
CA ALA A 177 -11.32 -6.84 -11.67
C ALA A 177 -11.72 -7.10 -10.20
N ILE A 178 -12.84 -6.53 -9.76
CA ILE A 178 -13.35 -6.73 -8.39
C ILE A 178 -13.72 -8.18 -8.18
N GLU A 179 -14.43 -8.79 -9.13
CA GLU A 179 -14.83 -10.19 -9.11
C GLU A 179 -13.63 -11.14 -8.97
N THR A 180 -12.56 -10.88 -9.71
CA THR A 180 -11.31 -11.66 -9.66
C THR A 180 -10.69 -11.63 -8.27
N VAL A 181 -10.64 -10.44 -7.65
CA VAL A 181 -10.03 -10.29 -6.32
C VAL A 181 -10.92 -10.87 -5.22
N VAL A 182 -12.25 -10.67 -5.29
CA VAL A 182 -13.19 -11.26 -4.32
C VAL A 182 -13.17 -12.79 -4.40
N ALA A 183 -13.08 -13.34 -5.61
CA ALA A 183 -12.98 -14.81 -5.81
C ALA A 183 -11.71 -15.41 -5.21
N ALA A 184 -10.63 -14.64 -5.07
CA ALA A 184 -9.41 -15.07 -4.40
C ALA A 184 -9.55 -15.17 -2.87
N ARG A 185 -10.67 -14.63 -2.30
CA ARG A 185 -11.08 -14.74 -0.90
C ARG A 185 -10.09 -14.17 0.12
N PRO A 186 -9.69 -12.89 0.01
CA PRO A 186 -8.99 -12.24 1.13
C PRO A 186 -9.89 -12.24 2.37
N ASP A 187 -9.31 -12.21 3.57
CA ASP A 187 -10.08 -12.11 4.83
C ASP A 187 -10.69 -10.71 4.99
N VAL A 188 -9.99 -9.67 4.51
CA VAL A 188 -10.44 -8.28 4.55
C VAL A 188 -10.22 -7.62 3.21
N PHE A 189 -11.28 -7.05 2.64
CA PHE A 189 -11.22 -6.24 1.44
C PHE A 189 -11.23 -4.75 1.83
N ASN A 190 -10.08 -4.09 1.73
CA ASN A 190 -9.93 -2.67 2.04
C ASN A 190 -9.83 -1.84 0.76
N HIS A 191 -10.57 -0.74 0.70
CA HIS A 191 -10.41 0.31 -0.28
C HIS A 191 -10.62 1.66 0.38
N ASN A 192 -9.56 2.48 0.40
CA ASN A 192 -9.61 3.78 1.07
C ASN A 192 -10.38 4.82 0.24
N LEU A 193 -11.21 5.60 0.93
CA LEU A 193 -11.84 6.81 0.37
C LEU A 193 -10.88 8.00 0.36
N GLU A 194 -9.89 8.00 1.23
CA GLU A 194 -8.79 8.93 1.41
C GLU A 194 -9.20 10.33 1.85
N THR A 195 -10.19 10.94 1.22
CA THR A 195 -10.64 12.31 1.52
C THR A 195 -12.11 12.51 1.16
N VAL A 196 -12.64 13.69 1.45
CA VAL A 196 -14.02 14.09 1.13
C VAL A 196 -14.21 14.42 -0.35
N PRO A 197 -15.42 14.30 -0.93
CA PRO A 197 -15.67 14.49 -2.37
C PRO A 197 -15.11 15.77 -2.96
N ARG A 198 -15.25 16.90 -2.27
CA ARG A 198 -14.78 18.22 -2.72
C ARG A 198 -13.28 18.28 -2.97
N LEU A 199 -12.50 17.50 -2.22
CA LEU A 199 -11.04 17.51 -2.30
C LEU A 199 -10.46 16.51 -3.29
N TYR A 200 -11.26 15.59 -3.85
CA TYR A 200 -10.78 14.58 -4.79
C TYR A 200 -9.97 15.15 -5.96
N PRO A 201 -10.42 16.23 -6.66
CA PRO A 201 -9.69 16.73 -7.82
C PRO A 201 -8.25 17.17 -7.51
N THR A 202 -8.00 17.67 -6.30
CA THR A 202 -6.69 18.19 -5.88
C THR A 202 -5.85 17.17 -5.12
N ILE A 203 -6.49 16.32 -4.34
CA ILE A 203 -5.80 15.39 -3.43
C ILE A 203 -5.60 14.02 -4.08
N ARG A 204 -6.59 13.54 -4.85
CA ARG A 204 -6.59 12.22 -5.49
C ARG A 204 -7.00 12.34 -6.97
N PRO A 205 -6.23 13.04 -7.80
CA PRO A 205 -6.54 13.20 -9.23
C PRO A 205 -6.57 11.81 -9.89
N GLY A 206 -7.53 11.64 -10.83
CA GLY A 206 -7.75 10.35 -11.51
C GLY A 206 -8.74 9.40 -10.80
N ALA A 207 -8.95 9.52 -9.50
CA ALA A 207 -9.97 8.78 -8.76
C ALA A 207 -11.31 9.53 -8.71
N ARG A 208 -12.37 8.80 -8.35
CA ARG A 208 -13.73 9.35 -8.18
C ARG A 208 -14.36 8.80 -6.91
N TYR A 209 -14.87 9.69 -6.06
CA TYR A 209 -15.44 9.34 -4.76
C TYR A 209 -16.55 8.27 -4.86
N PHE A 210 -17.54 8.50 -5.71
CA PHE A 210 -18.65 7.54 -5.89
C PHE A 210 -18.22 6.23 -6.56
N THR A 211 -17.11 6.23 -7.29
CA THR A 211 -16.54 4.98 -7.83
C THR A 211 -15.98 4.13 -6.69
N SER A 212 -15.30 4.74 -5.72
CA SER A 212 -14.80 4.04 -4.53
C SER A 212 -15.94 3.46 -3.68
N LEU A 213 -17.04 4.20 -3.48
CA LEU A 213 -18.22 3.67 -2.77
C LEU A 213 -18.86 2.51 -3.54
N ARG A 214 -19.06 2.63 -4.85
CA ARG A 214 -19.62 1.56 -5.69
C ARG A 214 -18.74 0.31 -5.70
N LEU A 215 -17.42 0.46 -5.64
CA LEU A 215 -16.50 -0.67 -5.52
C LEU A 215 -16.79 -1.46 -4.24
N LEU A 216 -16.88 -0.78 -3.10
CA LEU A 216 -17.18 -1.42 -1.82
C LEU A 216 -18.57 -2.05 -1.79
N SER A 217 -19.59 -1.38 -2.35
CA SER A 217 -20.93 -1.94 -2.55
C SER A 217 -20.88 -3.21 -3.40
N ARG A 218 -20.12 -3.17 -4.50
CA ARG A 218 -19.96 -4.32 -5.39
C ARG A 218 -19.33 -5.52 -4.71
N VAL A 219 -18.34 -5.32 -3.85
CA VAL A 219 -17.76 -6.39 -3.03
C VAL A 219 -18.83 -7.07 -2.18
N LYS A 220 -19.68 -6.29 -1.51
CA LYS A 220 -20.79 -6.81 -0.67
C LYS A 220 -21.90 -7.48 -1.48
N GLU A 221 -22.14 -7.04 -2.72
CA GLU A 221 -23.08 -7.71 -3.64
C GLU A 221 -22.60 -9.09 -4.06
N ILE A 222 -21.26 -9.23 -4.30
CA ILE A 222 -20.65 -10.51 -4.69
C ILE A 222 -20.56 -11.46 -3.51
N ASP A 223 -20.08 -10.96 -2.37
CA ASP A 223 -19.95 -11.72 -1.13
C ASP A 223 -20.41 -10.87 0.07
N PRO A 224 -21.67 -11.04 0.53
CA PRO A 224 -22.20 -10.33 1.69
C PRO A 224 -21.42 -10.59 2.98
N THR A 225 -20.69 -11.69 3.07
CA THR A 225 -19.90 -12.09 4.25
C THR A 225 -18.50 -11.46 4.28
N MET A 226 -18.01 -10.95 3.14
CA MET A 226 -16.71 -10.31 3.02
C MET A 226 -16.59 -9.12 3.99
N PHE A 227 -15.58 -9.14 4.84
CA PHE A 227 -15.29 -7.99 5.69
C PHE A 227 -14.70 -6.87 4.84
N THR A 228 -15.37 -5.71 4.81
CA THR A 228 -14.91 -4.55 4.06
C THR A 228 -14.39 -3.46 4.99
N LYS A 229 -13.31 -2.79 4.59
CA LYS A 229 -12.64 -1.74 5.35
C LYS A 229 -12.38 -0.52 4.47
N SER A 230 -12.32 0.67 5.07
CA SER A 230 -11.95 1.91 4.39
C SER A 230 -11.16 2.81 5.33
N GLY A 231 -10.28 3.63 4.75
CA GLY A 231 -9.55 4.67 5.44
C GLY A 231 -9.91 6.07 4.93
N LEU A 232 -9.79 7.04 5.81
CA LEU A 232 -9.92 8.46 5.53
C LEU A 232 -8.78 9.20 6.24
N MET A 233 -8.09 10.08 5.51
CA MET A 233 -7.13 11.02 6.10
C MET A 233 -7.84 12.30 6.49
N VAL A 234 -7.38 12.92 7.57
CA VAL A 234 -7.89 14.21 8.05
C VAL A 234 -6.77 15.24 8.10
N GLY A 235 -7.12 16.52 7.96
CA GLY A 235 -6.16 17.64 7.95
C GLY A 235 -5.77 18.09 6.53
N LEU A 236 -6.52 17.70 5.49
CA LEU A 236 -6.29 18.08 4.09
C LEU A 236 -7.12 19.30 3.66
N GLY A 237 -7.96 19.84 4.57
CA GLY A 237 -8.84 20.98 4.32
C GLY A 237 -10.34 20.63 4.30
N GLU A 238 -10.70 19.44 4.73
CA GLU A 238 -12.08 19.03 4.94
C GLU A 238 -12.70 19.67 6.18
N THR A 239 -14.03 19.78 6.19
CA THR A 239 -14.79 20.14 7.41
C THR A 239 -15.22 18.90 8.18
N ARG A 240 -15.63 19.09 9.43
CA ARG A 240 -16.16 17.99 10.25
C ARG A 240 -17.43 17.40 9.64
N GLU A 241 -18.29 18.25 9.12
CA GLU A 241 -19.56 17.87 8.51
C GLU A 241 -19.32 17.01 7.27
N GLU A 242 -18.33 17.36 6.44
CA GLU A 242 -17.93 16.57 5.28
C GLU A 242 -17.41 15.19 5.68
N ILE A 243 -16.64 15.09 6.78
CA ILE A 243 -16.16 13.80 7.31
C ILE A 243 -17.34 12.94 7.77
N LEU A 244 -18.28 13.52 8.53
CA LEU A 244 -19.48 12.80 9.00
C LEU A 244 -20.32 12.30 7.83
N GLN A 245 -20.47 13.10 6.77
CA GLN A 245 -21.16 12.68 5.56
C GLN A 245 -20.46 11.47 4.90
N VAL A 246 -19.13 11.49 4.77
CA VAL A 246 -18.36 10.35 4.24
C VAL A 246 -18.57 9.08 5.09
N MET A 247 -18.64 9.22 6.41
CA MET A 247 -18.92 8.08 7.31
C MET A 247 -20.33 7.50 7.09
N GLU A 248 -21.34 8.35 6.90
CA GLU A 248 -22.70 7.89 6.59
C GLU A 248 -22.79 7.26 5.20
N ASP A 249 -22.14 7.86 4.18
CA ASP A 249 -22.07 7.28 2.85
C ASP A 249 -21.39 5.90 2.89
N ARG A 250 -20.31 5.76 3.66
CA ARG A 250 -19.61 4.48 3.82
C ARG A 250 -20.45 3.44 4.53
N LYS A 251 -21.22 3.84 5.54
CA LYS A 251 -22.14 2.97 6.26
C LYS A 251 -23.25 2.41 5.36
N SER A 252 -23.66 3.17 4.34
CA SER A 252 -24.72 2.75 3.41
C SER A 252 -24.29 1.62 2.46
N VAL A 253 -22.99 1.29 2.38
CA VAL A 253 -22.43 0.28 1.46
C VAL A 253 -21.75 -0.89 2.19
N VAL A 254 -22.08 -1.14 3.46
CA VAL A 254 -21.63 -2.31 4.25
C VAL A 254 -22.67 -3.39 4.28
#